data_799a9bd596a615442e9afbb414cd6dfe
#
_entry.id   799a9bd596a615442e9afbb414cd6dfe
#
_cell.length_a   1.000
_cell.length_b   1.000
_cell.length_c   1.000
_cell.angle_alpha   90.00
_cell.angle_beta   90.00
_cell.angle_gamma   90.00
#
_symmetry.space_group_name_H-M   'P 1'
#
loop_
_entity.id
_entity.type
_entity.pdbx_description
1 polymer ?
#
loop_
_entity_poly.entity_id
_entity_poly.type
_entity_poly.pdbx_seq_one_letter_code
_entity_poly.pdbx_strand_id
1 'polypeptide(L)'
;MSNSITEPVTPDQRSYAAVLSDLDCGSLGEHIRRPSLATRSIRVGASFTSLDLWYVDLDVTADALNCFRQGLSRDELARAERFHSDLHRARYIVGRATLRRVLADRLGCSPAAIRLSYGRNGKPMLEGGRGHVEFNLAHSGGDAVIALADRAAVGVDIELHRPISDVESLARLVFSDVERRELKLAPDPVSAFLNGWTRKEAYVKALGIGLTAPLREITVSLSDGAALFSTGLRDRSASYWRLLSVPHPRAVVAVALGPRLDRATTTGWLQSKGELPGLNPAVNCHQMRHISTTMNGGLQRRNPE
;
A
#
# COMPACT_ATOMS: atom_id res chain seq x y z
N MET A 1 40.13 19.64 18.28
CA MET A 1 39.92 18.41 17.53
C MET A 1 38.54 18.51 16.91
N SER A 2 38.48 18.88 15.63
CA SER A 2 37.25 19.17 14.89
C SER A 2 36.64 17.87 14.38
N ASN A 3 35.44 17.51 14.85
CA ASN A 3 34.68 16.43 14.25
C ASN A 3 33.94 16.96 13.02
N SER A 4 34.46 16.65 11.86
CA SER A 4 33.78 16.84 10.60
C SER A 4 32.69 15.79 10.44
N ILE A 5 31.43 16.23 10.57
CA ILE A 5 30.24 15.43 10.22
C ILE A 5 30.17 15.45 8.69
N THR A 6 30.50 14.33 8.06
CA THR A 6 30.27 14.12 6.63
C THR A 6 28.76 14.04 6.38
N GLU A 7 28.24 15.04 5.63
CA GLU A 7 26.86 15.02 5.13
C GLU A 7 26.65 13.79 4.22
N PRO A 8 25.52 13.10 4.32
CA PRO A 8 25.20 12.01 3.41
C PRO A 8 24.95 12.58 2.00
N VAL A 9 25.65 12.01 1.02
CA VAL A 9 25.50 12.30 -0.41
C VAL A 9 24.04 12.07 -0.82
N THR A 10 23.34 13.14 -1.20
CA THR A 10 22.01 13.08 -1.79
C THR A 10 22.11 12.49 -3.21
N PRO A 11 21.35 11.45 -3.56
CA PRO A 11 21.30 10.98 -4.95
C PRO A 11 20.78 12.09 -5.86
N ASP A 12 21.52 12.36 -6.91
CA ASP A 12 21.29 13.44 -7.87
C ASP A 12 19.88 13.32 -8.51
N GLN A 13 19.08 14.38 -8.37
CA GLN A 13 17.74 14.49 -8.98
C GLN A 13 17.78 14.42 -10.53
N ARG A 14 18.94 14.59 -11.15
CA ARG A 14 19.12 14.53 -12.61
C ARG A 14 19.10 13.11 -13.18
N SER A 15 19.41 12.08 -12.38
CA SER A 15 19.46 10.70 -12.87
C SER A 15 18.07 10.11 -13.15
N TYR A 16 17.02 10.63 -12.52
CA TYR A 16 15.67 10.08 -12.64
C TYR A 16 14.89 10.55 -13.87
N ALA A 17 15.14 11.76 -14.35
CA ALA A 17 14.55 12.26 -15.61
C ALA A 17 15.12 11.49 -16.83
N ALA A 18 16.38 11.08 -16.77
CA ALA A 18 17.05 10.31 -17.84
C ALA A 18 16.50 8.88 -17.95
N VAL A 19 16.12 8.25 -16.83
CA VAL A 19 15.61 6.86 -16.82
C VAL A 19 14.16 6.78 -17.36
N LEU A 20 13.40 7.88 -17.32
CA LEU A 20 12.08 7.96 -17.94
C LEU A 20 12.16 8.09 -19.49
N SER A 21 13.33 8.42 -20.04
CA SER A 21 13.52 8.66 -21.48
C SER A 21 13.77 7.40 -22.31
N ASP A 22 14.12 6.25 -21.70
CA ASP A 22 14.52 5.03 -22.41
C ASP A 22 13.39 4.17 -22.98
N LEU A 23 12.13 4.52 -22.74
CA LEU A 23 11.02 4.07 -23.55
C LEU A 23 10.66 5.20 -24.50
N ASP A 24 10.67 4.95 -25.80
CA ASP A 24 10.34 5.85 -26.91
C ASP A 24 8.89 6.40 -26.88
N CYS A 25 8.30 6.48 -25.69
CA CYS A 25 6.96 6.92 -25.35
C CYS A 25 7.05 8.11 -24.39
N GLY A 26 7.30 9.30 -24.92
CA GLY A 26 7.53 10.55 -24.17
C GLY A 26 6.42 10.98 -23.19
N SER A 27 5.30 10.26 -23.12
CA SER A 27 4.16 10.59 -22.24
C SER A 27 4.14 9.85 -20.89
N LEU A 28 5.01 8.85 -20.66
CA LEU A 28 4.95 8.05 -19.44
C LEU A 28 5.31 8.83 -18.17
N GLY A 29 6.19 9.84 -18.28
CA GLY A 29 6.62 10.68 -17.16
C GLY A 29 5.51 11.57 -16.59
N GLU A 30 4.50 11.91 -17.39
CA GLU A 30 3.38 12.77 -16.97
C GLU A 30 2.43 12.07 -15.99
N HIS A 31 2.36 10.74 -16.06
CA HIS A 31 1.47 9.90 -15.24
C HIS A 31 2.10 9.44 -13.92
N ILE A 32 3.39 9.72 -13.71
CA ILE A 32 4.13 9.28 -12.53
C ILE A 32 4.72 10.50 -11.84
N ARG A 33 4.31 10.76 -10.59
CA ARG A 33 4.77 11.92 -9.82
C ARG A 33 5.38 11.46 -8.51
N ARG A 34 6.46 12.13 -8.08
CA ARG A 34 6.98 11.97 -6.73
C ARG A 34 6.38 13.06 -5.83
N PRO A 35 5.75 12.70 -4.71
CA PRO A 35 5.35 13.70 -3.73
C PRO A 35 6.60 14.38 -3.13
N SER A 36 6.44 15.61 -2.64
CA SER A 36 7.53 16.38 -1.98
C SER A 36 8.14 15.66 -0.76
N LEU A 37 7.49 14.61 -0.27
CA LEU A 37 7.94 13.72 0.80
C LEU A 37 8.77 12.53 0.30
N ALA A 38 9.00 12.41 -1.01
CA ALA A 38 9.78 11.31 -1.58
C ALA A 38 11.23 11.35 -1.07
N THR A 39 11.75 10.17 -0.76
CA THR A 39 13.11 9.93 -0.24
C THR A 39 13.38 10.61 1.09
N ARG A 40 12.83 10.06 2.17
CA ARG A 40 13.16 10.45 3.54
C ARG A 40 13.77 9.27 4.28
N SER A 41 14.82 9.57 5.07
CA SER A 41 15.30 8.67 6.10
C SER A 41 14.33 8.71 7.28
N ILE A 42 13.64 7.60 7.54
CA ILE A 42 12.61 7.50 8.58
C ILE A 42 13.09 6.54 9.65
N ARG A 43 12.97 6.98 10.91
CA ARG A 43 13.29 6.12 12.05
C ARG A 43 12.17 5.10 12.29
N VAL A 44 12.55 3.81 12.29
CA VAL A 44 11.67 2.67 12.57
C VAL A 44 12.29 1.87 13.70
N GLY A 45 11.73 1.96 14.91
CA GLY A 45 12.36 1.41 16.11
C GLY A 45 13.73 2.06 16.36
N ALA A 46 14.77 1.24 16.46
CA ALA A 46 16.17 1.68 16.64
C ALA A 46 16.90 1.97 15.30
N SER A 47 16.33 1.60 14.17
CA SER A 47 16.95 1.69 12.84
C SER A 47 16.38 2.82 12.00
N PHE A 48 17.10 3.19 10.94
CA PHE A 48 16.60 4.10 9.92
C PHE A 48 16.35 3.33 8.62
N THR A 49 15.31 3.71 7.89
CA THR A 49 14.99 3.20 6.56
C THR A 49 14.77 4.36 5.59
N SER A 50 15.06 4.14 4.31
CA SER A 50 14.58 5.04 3.26
C SER A 50 13.15 4.68 2.90
N LEU A 51 12.33 5.69 2.67
CA LEU A 51 10.98 5.54 2.10
C LEU A 51 10.92 6.34 0.80
N ASP A 52 10.63 5.67 -0.29
CA ASP A 52 10.33 6.27 -1.58
C ASP A 52 8.85 6.08 -1.93
N LEU A 53 8.22 7.14 -2.44
CA LEU A 53 6.80 7.14 -2.83
C LEU A 53 6.65 7.64 -4.26
N TRP A 54 5.66 7.07 -4.97
CA TRP A 54 5.23 7.52 -6.29
C TRP A 54 3.71 7.56 -6.34
N TYR A 55 3.17 8.66 -6.82
CA TYR A 55 1.79 8.77 -7.25
C TYR A 55 1.70 8.41 -8.73
N VAL A 56 0.70 7.62 -9.07
CA VAL A 56 0.47 7.10 -10.42
C VAL A 56 -0.94 7.43 -10.84
N ASP A 57 -1.09 8.14 -11.95
CA ASP A 57 -2.37 8.27 -12.63
C ASP A 57 -2.58 7.01 -13.48
N LEU A 58 -3.64 6.27 -13.15
CA LEU A 58 -3.97 5.01 -13.83
C LEU A 58 -4.84 5.21 -15.06
N ASP A 59 -5.46 6.38 -15.21
CA ASP A 59 -6.33 6.71 -16.33
C ASP A 59 -5.50 7.42 -17.42
N VAL A 60 -5.00 6.63 -18.35
CA VAL A 60 -4.08 7.05 -19.41
C VAL A 60 -4.73 6.96 -20.79
N THR A 61 -4.12 7.59 -21.79
CA THR A 61 -4.54 7.45 -23.19
C THR A 61 -4.29 6.03 -23.73
N ALA A 62 -4.96 5.65 -24.81
CA ALA A 62 -4.78 4.33 -25.43
C ALA A 62 -3.33 4.09 -25.89
N ASP A 63 -2.66 5.13 -26.41
CA ASP A 63 -1.27 5.03 -26.84
C ASP A 63 -0.32 4.80 -25.67
N ALA A 64 -0.51 5.55 -24.57
CA ALA A 64 0.26 5.33 -23.34
C ALA A 64 0.00 3.93 -22.76
N LEU A 65 -1.25 3.44 -22.78
CA LEU A 65 -1.60 2.10 -22.32
C LEU A 65 -0.85 1.01 -23.11
N ASN A 66 -0.73 1.16 -24.42
CA ASN A 66 0.02 0.23 -25.28
C ASN A 66 1.51 0.17 -24.89
N CYS A 67 2.09 1.31 -24.52
CA CYS A 67 3.47 1.37 -24.03
C CYS A 67 3.62 0.67 -22.68
N PHE A 68 2.70 0.93 -21.72
CA PHE A 68 2.72 0.24 -20.43
C PHE A 68 2.57 -1.28 -20.57
N ARG A 69 1.75 -1.74 -21.52
CA ARG A 69 1.52 -3.16 -21.80
C ARG A 69 2.80 -3.90 -22.17
N GLN A 70 3.73 -3.27 -22.89
CA GLN A 70 5.01 -3.87 -23.29
C GLN A 70 5.94 -4.16 -22.09
N GLY A 71 5.76 -3.45 -20.97
CA GLY A 71 6.54 -3.63 -19.75
C GLY A 71 6.11 -4.83 -18.89
N LEU A 72 5.03 -5.53 -19.22
CA LEU A 72 4.49 -6.62 -18.42
C LEU A 72 5.06 -7.99 -18.80
N SER A 73 5.14 -8.89 -17.79
CA SER A 73 5.42 -10.31 -18.04
C SER A 73 4.19 -11.02 -18.66
N ARG A 74 4.41 -12.21 -19.24
CA ARG A 74 3.33 -13.03 -19.81
C ARG A 74 2.24 -13.36 -18.78
N ASP A 75 2.63 -13.67 -17.54
CA ASP A 75 1.69 -14.00 -16.45
C ASP A 75 0.87 -12.79 -16.02
N GLU A 76 1.47 -11.59 -16.03
CA GLU A 76 0.77 -10.34 -15.73
C GLU A 76 -0.20 -9.96 -16.84
N LEU A 77 0.17 -10.17 -18.11
CA LEU A 77 -0.74 -10.02 -19.24
C LEU A 77 -1.92 -10.98 -19.16
N ALA A 78 -1.64 -12.27 -18.89
CA ALA A 78 -2.69 -13.26 -18.70
C ALA A 78 -3.62 -12.92 -17.52
N ARG A 79 -3.08 -12.31 -16.47
CA ARG A 79 -3.89 -11.79 -15.34
C ARG A 79 -4.72 -10.58 -15.74
N ALA A 80 -4.18 -9.68 -16.56
CA ALA A 80 -4.91 -8.52 -17.09
C ALA A 80 -6.14 -8.94 -17.88
N GLU A 81 -6.04 -9.98 -18.70
CA GLU A 81 -7.16 -10.50 -19.51
C GLU A 81 -8.32 -11.09 -18.67
N ARG A 82 -8.10 -11.39 -17.39
CA ARG A 82 -9.17 -11.87 -16.49
C ARG A 82 -10.07 -10.76 -15.95
N PHE A 83 -9.75 -9.49 -16.18
CA PHE A 83 -10.62 -8.39 -15.78
C PHE A 83 -11.77 -8.24 -16.80
N HIS A 84 -13.00 -8.27 -16.31
CA HIS A 84 -14.19 -8.07 -17.15
C HIS A 84 -14.33 -6.64 -17.67
N SER A 85 -13.87 -5.66 -16.92
CA SER A 85 -13.92 -4.23 -17.27
C SER A 85 -12.62 -3.82 -17.93
N ASP A 86 -12.72 -3.19 -19.12
CA ASP A 86 -11.56 -2.63 -19.83
C ASP A 86 -10.87 -1.55 -18.99
N LEU A 87 -11.63 -0.74 -18.25
CA LEU A 87 -11.09 0.26 -17.34
C LEU A 87 -10.23 -0.39 -16.25
N HIS A 88 -10.72 -1.44 -15.59
CA HIS A 88 -9.95 -2.13 -14.55
C HIS A 88 -8.75 -2.86 -15.12
N ARG A 89 -8.87 -3.41 -16.34
CA ARG A 89 -7.74 -4.02 -17.06
C ARG A 89 -6.66 -2.98 -17.35
N ALA A 90 -7.04 -1.83 -17.88
CA ALA A 90 -6.12 -0.74 -18.19
C ALA A 90 -5.40 -0.25 -16.93
N ARG A 91 -6.14 0.05 -15.85
CA ARG A 91 -5.58 0.47 -14.56
C ARG A 91 -4.63 -0.56 -13.95
N TYR A 92 -4.96 -1.85 -14.07
CA TYR A 92 -4.05 -2.92 -13.64
C TYR A 92 -2.74 -2.91 -14.43
N ILE A 93 -2.81 -2.78 -15.77
CA ILE A 93 -1.64 -2.72 -16.67
C ILE A 93 -0.74 -1.55 -16.28
N VAL A 94 -1.29 -0.35 -16.16
CA VAL A 94 -0.55 0.86 -15.80
C VAL A 94 0.13 0.72 -14.42
N GLY A 95 -0.63 0.35 -13.40
CA GLY A 95 -0.09 0.19 -12.05
C GLY A 95 1.00 -0.89 -11.97
N ARG A 96 0.83 -2.00 -12.69
CA ARG A 96 1.79 -3.10 -12.67
C ARG A 96 3.06 -2.76 -13.45
N ALA A 97 2.94 -2.15 -14.62
CA ALA A 97 4.11 -1.74 -15.41
C ALA A 97 4.92 -0.65 -14.69
N THR A 98 4.22 0.32 -14.08
CA THR A 98 4.88 1.34 -13.24
C THR A 98 5.63 0.71 -12.07
N LEU A 99 5.01 -0.25 -11.35
CA LEU A 99 5.68 -0.96 -10.26
C LEU A 99 6.97 -1.65 -10.73
N ARG A 100 6.92 -2.36 -11.88
CA ARG A 100 8.11 -3.02 -12.44
C ARG A 100 9.21 -2.01 -12.75
N ARG A 101 8.84 -0.87 -13.32
CA ARG A 101 9.80 0.19 -13.65
C ARG A 101 10.44 0.77 -12.40
N VAL A 102 9.65 1.17 -11.41
CA VAL A 102 10.15 1.72 -10.15
C VAL A 102 11.09 0.73 -9.42
N LEU A 103 10.75 -0.57 -9.44
CA LEU A 103 11.61 -1.61 -8.88
C LEU A 103 12.89 -1.81 -9.70
N ALA A 104 12.80 -1.77 -11.02
CA ALA A 104 13.94 -1.90 -11.91
C ALA A 104 14.95 -0.75 -11.71
N ASP A 105 14.47 0.48 -11.63
CA ASP A 105 15.27 1.67 -11.34
C ASP A 105 15.99 1.52 -9.98
N ARG A 106 15.26 1.07 -8.96
CA ARG A 106 15.81 0.89 -7.61
C ARG A 106 16.88 -0.22 -7.55
N LEU A 107 16.74 -1.25 -8.39
CA LEU A 107 17.63 -2.43 -8.42
C LEU A 107 18.73 -2.35 -9.49
N GLY A 108 18.75 -1.30 -10.32
CA GLY A 108 19.71 -1.13 -11.41
C GLY A 108 19.57 -2.21 -12.49
N CYS A 109 18.35 -2.63 -12.83
CA CYS A 109 18.12 -3.67 -13.83
C CYS A 109 16.98 -3.28 -14.79
N SER A 110 16.76 -4.05 -15.86
CA SER A 110 15.63 -3.80 -16.75
C SER A 110 14.29 -4.20 -16.11
N PRO A 111 13.16 -3.55 -16.44
CA PRO A 111 11.83 -3.95 -15.98
C PRO A 111 11.49 -5.41 -16.30
N ALA A 112 11.97 -5.95 -17.41
CA ALA A 112 11.79 -7.35 -17.80
C ALA A 112 12.51 -8.34 -16.86
N ALA A 113 13.59 -7.89 -16.19
CA ALA A 113 14.35 -8.71 -15.24
C ALA A 113 13.69 -8.81 -13.86
N ILE A 114 12.68 -8.01 -13.57
CA ILE A 114 11.93 -8.07 -12.32
C ILE A 114 11.15 -9.39 -12.27
N ARG A 115 11.39 -10.19 -11.23
CA ARG A 115 10.64 -11.41 -10.94
C ARG A 115 9.84 -11.22 -9.66
N LEU A 116 8.54 -11.45 -9.75
CA LEU A 116 7.62 -11.31 -8.62
C LEU A 116 7.03 -12.66 -8.25
N SER A 117 7.11 -12.99 -6.98
CA SER A 117 6.33 -14.06 -6.35
C SER A 117 5.18 -13.46 -5.54
N TYR A 118 4.28 -14.31 -5.08
CA TYR A 118 3.11 -13.86 -4.32
C TYR A 118 3.05 -14.61 -2.99
N GLY A 119 2.89 -13.85 -1.92
CA GLY A 119 2.62 -14.41 -0.60
C GLY A 119 1.25 -15.08 -0.54
N ARG A 120 0.96 -15.80 0.56
CA ARG A 120 -0.30 -16.53 0.77
C ARG A 120 -1.55 -15.65 0.55
N ASN A 121 -1.48 -14.38 0.92
CA ASN A 121 -2.58 -13.41 0.79
C ASN A 121 -2.45 -12.53 -0.47
N GLY A 122 -1.64 -12.94 -1.45
CA GLY A 122 -1.51 -12.25 -2.73
C GLY A 122 -0.63 -10.99 -2.72
N LYS A 123 0.05 -10.66 -1.61
CA LYS A 123 1.04 -9.57 -1.60
C LYS A 123 2.19 -9.94 -2.52
N PRO A 124 2.51 -9.13 -3.56
CA PRO A 124 3.66 -9.37 -4.41
C PRO A 124 4.96 -9.12 -3.65
N MET A 125 5.99 -9.90 -3.96
CA MET A 125 7.33 -9.83 -3.38
C MET A 125 8.37 -10.06 -4.48
N LEU A 126 9.58 -9.52 -4.31
CA LEU A 126 10.70 -9.81 -5.20
C LEU A 126 11.19 -11.25 -5.00
N GLU A 127 11.35 -11.99 -6.10
CA GLU A 127 11.96 -13.32 -6.06
C GLU A 127 13.47 -13.24 -5.80
N GLY A 128 13.98 -14.30 -5.14
CA GLY A 128 15.42 -14.49 -4.93
C GLY A 128 16.03 -13.56 -3.89
N GLY A 129 15.24 -12.86 -3.07
CA GLY A 129 15.74 -11.98 -2.02
C GLY A 129 16.64 -10.85 -2.57
N ARG A 130 16.43 -10.46 -3.83
CA ARG A 130 17.17 -9.39 -4.47
C ARG A 130 16.98 -8.08 -3.74
N GLY A 131 17.99 -7.74 -3.00
CA GLY A 131 18.05 -6.52 -2.26
C GLY A 131 17.15 -6.55 -1.02
N HIS A 132 17.39 -5.60 -0.22
CA HIS A 132 16.66 -5.36 1.02
C HIS A 132 15.41 -4.50 0.77
N VAL A 133 14.91 -4.47 -0.48
CA VAL A 133 13.80 -3.62 -0.90
C VAL A 133 12.48 -4.32 -0.65
N GLU A 134 11.68 -3.72 0.20
CA GLU A 134 10.27 -4.06 0.40
C GLU A 134 9.41 -3.04 -0.33
N PHE A 135 8.25 -3.47 -0.83
CA PHE A 135 7.37 -2.59 -1.57
C PHE A 135 5.90 -2.92 -1.37
N ASN A 136 5.07 -1.94 -1.63
CA ASN A 136 3.63 -2.11 -1.69
C ASN A 136 3.01 -1.15 -2.71
N LEU A 137 1.90 -1.56 -3.32
CA LEU A 137 1.09 -0.77 -4.24
C LEU A 137 -0.35 -0.79 -3.78
N ALA A 138 -1.00 0.36 -3.72
CA ALA A 138 -2.42 0.52 -3.48
C ALA A 138 -3.03 1.45 -4.54
N HIS A 139 -4.33 1.31 -4.76
CA HIS A 139 -5.08 2.18 -5.68
C HIS A 139 -6.51 2.40 -5.21
N SER A 140 -7.05 3.57 -5.54
CA SER A 140 -8.46 3.91 -5.37
C SER A 140 -8.90 4.72 -6.58
N GLY A 141 -9.96 4.26 -7.27
CA GLY A 141 -10.34 4.87 -8.55
C GLY A 141 -9.20 4.85 -9.57
N GLY A 142 -8.90 6.03 -10.13
CA GLY A 142 -7.83 6.25 -11.11
C GLY A 142 -6.47 6.59 -10.48
N ASP A 143 -6.36 6.66 -9.16
CA ASP A 143 -5.13 7.01 -8.47
C ASP A 143 -4.48 5.78 -7.85
N ALA A 144 -3.16 5.67 -7.96
CA ALA A 144 -2.39 4.67 -7.23
C ALA A 144 -1.19 5.28 -6.51
N VAL A 145 -0.73 4.57 -5.48
CA VAL A 145 0.49 4.90 -4.75
C VAL A 145 1.37 3.66 -4.68
N ILE A 146 2.65 3.84 -5.00
CA ILE A 146 3.69 2.83 -4.80
C ILE A 146 4.61 3.32 -3.69
N ALA A 147 4.90 2.45 -2.73
CA ALA A 147 5.83 2.68 -1.64
C ALA A 147 6.96 1.65 -1.71
N LEU A 148 8.21 2.10 -1.63
CA LEU A 148 9.40 1.27 -1.45
C LEU A 148 10.10 1.64 -0.15
N ALA A 149 10.63 0.66 0.57
CA ALA A 149 11.45 0.84 1.75
C ALA A 149 12.63 -0.12 1.77
N ASP A 150 13.75 0.33 2.32
CA ASP A 150 14.92 -0.53 2.49
C ASP A 150 14.87 -1.23 3.85
N ARG A 151 14.97 -2.55 3.84
CA ARG A 151 15.10 -3.39 5.06
C ARG A 151 13.99 -3.18 6.10
N ALA A 152 12.84 -2.62 5.70
CA ALA A 152 11.70 -2.38 6.56
C ALA A 152 10.43 -2.89 5.90
N ALA A 153 9.53 -3.49 6.68
CA ALA A 153 8.21 -3.80 6.19
C ALA A 153 7.50 -2.51 5.80
N VAL A 154 6.87 -2.50 4.61
CA VAL A 154 6.12 -1.35 4.11
C VAL A 154 4.74 -1.77 3.62
N GLY A 155 3.76 -0.95 3.94
CA GLY A 155 2.43 -1.00 3.38
C GLY A 155 1.93 0.40 3.10
N VAL A 156 1.16 0.55 2.05
CA VAL A 156 0.53 1.81 1.66
C VAL A 156 -0.93 1.57 1.34
N ASP A 157 -1.75 2.55 1.67
CA ASP A 157 -3.14 2.56 1.26
C ASP A 157 -3.56 3.96 0.82
N ILE A 158 -4.56 4.02 -0.07
CA ILE A 158 -5.13 5.24 -0.61
C ILE A 158 -6.64 5.08 -0.73
N GLU A 159 -7.39 6.11 -0.29
CA GLU A 159 -8.84 6.17 -0.45
C GLU A 159 -9.27 7.57 -0.91
N LEU A 160 -9.94 7.63 -2.05
CA LEU A 160 -10.47 8.89 -2.58
C LEU A 160 -11.50 9.50 -1.63
N HIS A 161 -11.45 10.83 -1.48
CA HIS A 161 -12.50 11.56 -0.77
C HIS A 161 -13.83 11.38 -1.51
N ARG A 162 -14.84 10.88 -0.81
CA ARG A 162 -16.18 10.65 -1.33
C ARG A 162 -17.18 10.52 -0.19
N PRO A 163 -18.46 10.80 -0.44
CA PRO A 163 -19.50 10.53 0.53
C PRO A 163 -19.58 9.05 0.91
N ILE A 164 -19.78 8.77 2.18
CA ILE A 164 -20.02 7.42 2.72
C ILE A 164 -21.36 7.48 3.45
N SER A 165 -22.33 6.70 2.99
CA SER A 165 -23.71 6.78 3.47
C SER A 165 -23.91 6.26 4.89
N ASP A 166 -23.10 5.28 5.32
CA ASP A 166 -23.26 4.65 6.64
C ASP A 166 -21.88 4.38 7.28
N VAL A 167 -21.23 5.48 7.68
CA VAL A 167 -19.93 5.45 8.35
C VAL A 167 -19.98 4.65 9.66
N GLU A 168 -21.09 4.76 10.43
CA GLU A 168 -21.18 4.08 11.71
C GLU A 168 -21.25 2.56 11.58
N SER A 169 -22.00 2.05 10.61
CA SER A 169 -22.07 0.61 10.36
C SER A 169 -20.73 0.06 9.90
N LEU A 170 -20.03 0.77 9.01
CA LEU A 170 -18.69 0.38 8.60
C LEU A 170 -17.69 0.41 9.76
N ALA A 171 -17.77 1.45 10.62
CA ALA A 171 -16.91 1.57 11.79
C ALA A 171 -17.13 0.42 12.80
N ARG A 172 -18.36 -0.06 12.96
CA ARG A 172 -18.65 -1.24 13.82
C ARG A 172 -17.89 -2.49 13.37
N LEU A 173 -17.64 -2.62 12.07
CA LEU A 173 -16.95 -3.79 11.50
C LEU A 173 -15.43 -3.74 11.69
N VAL A 174 -14.84 -2.54 11.64
CA VAL A 174 -13.39 -2.39 11.52
C VAL A 174 -12.72 -1.63 12.66
N PHE A 175 -13.45 -0.79 13.38
CA PHE A 175 -12.89 0.06 14.42
C PHE A 175 -13.00 -0.55 15.82
N SER A 176 -11.96 -0.35 16.62
CA SER A 176 -11.98 -0.63 18.06
C SER A 176 -12.99 0.27 18.78
N ASP A 177 -13.33 -0.08 20.02
CA ASP A 177 -14.26 0.72 20.82
C ASP A 177 -13.76 2.14 21.09
N VAL A 178 -12.42 2.29 21.18
CA VAL A 178 -11.78 3.61 21.36
C VAL A 178 -11.98 4.45 20.10
N GLU A 179 -11.68 3.90 18.93
CA GLU A 179 -11.82 4.60 17.66
C GLU A 179 -13.28 4.95 17.35
N ARG A 180 -14.24 4.08 17.71
CA ARG A 180 -15.66 4.37 17.53
C ARG A 180 -16.14 5.53 18.42
N ARG A 181 -15.57 5.67 19.62
CA ARG A 181 -15.84 6.84 20.48
C ARG A 181 -15.23 8.11 19.90
N GLU A 182 -14.00 8.04 19.41
CA GLU A 182 -13.32 9.17 18.73
C GLU A 182 -14.12 9.60 17.49
N LEU A 183 -14.57 8.65 16.66
CA LEU A 183 -15.36 8.91 15.46
C LEU A 183 -16.66 9.70 15.74
N LYS A 184 -17.35 9.35 16.83
CA LYS A 184 -18.59 10.06 17.22
C LYS A 184 -18.36 11.52 17.61
N LEU A 185 -17.15 11.86 18.04
CA LEU A 185 -16.77 13.21 18.44
C LEU A 185 -16.07 13.98 17.30
N ALA A 186 -15.81 13.33 16.17
CA ALA A 186 -15.12 13.94 15.04
C ALA A 186 -16.00 14.99 14.37
N PRO A 187 -15.48 16.19 14.07
CA PRO A 187 -16.21 17.23 13.32
C PRO A 187 -16.62 16.76 11.92
N ASP A 188 -15.80 15.93 11.28
CA ASP A 188 -16.06 15.27 10.02
C ASP A 188 -15.89 13.74 10.17
N PRO A 189 -16.96 13.00 10.45
CA PRO A 189 -16.90 11.55 10.62
C PRO A 189 -16.46 10.79 9.37
N VAL A 190 -16.71 11.32 8.17
CA VAL A 190 -16.30 10.68 6.92
C VAL A 190 -14.78 10.73 6.78
N SER A 191 -14.18 11.90 6.93
CA SER A 191 -12.72 12.08 6.89
C SER A 191 -12.04 11.30 8.02
N ALA A 192 -12.59 11.31 9.23
CA ALA A 192 -12.06 10.53 10.35
C ALA A 192 -12.11 9.02 10.08
N PHE A 193 -13.20 8.53 9.47
CA PHE A 193 -13.30 7.13 9.07
C PHE A 193 -12.27 6.78 8.00
N LEU A 194 -12.15 7.59 6.94
CA LEU A 194 -11.15 7.37 5.88
C LEU A 194 -9.73 7.35 6.44
N ASN A 195 -9.38 8.27 7.34
CA ASN A 195 -8.09 8.28 8.03
C ASN A 195 -7.81 6.96 8.76
N GLY A 196 -8.74 6.52 9.59
CA GLY A 196 -8.59 5.29 10.37
C GLY A 196 -8.53 4.05 9.49
N TRP A 197 -9.41 3.94 8.51
CA TRP A 197 -9.46 2.84 7.54
C TRP A 197 -8.15 2.72 6.77
N THR A 198 -7.72 3.79 6.10
CA THR A 198 -6.51 3.82 5.27
C THR A 198 -5.26 3.50 6.10
N ARG A 199 -5.18 3.96 7.35
CA ARG A 199 -4.08 3.64 8.28
C ARG A 199 -4.05 2.17 8.66
N LYS A 200 -5.20 1.57 8.96
CA LYS A 200 -5.31 0.13 9.27
C LYS A 200 -4.93 -0.72 8.05
N GLU A 201 -5.46 -0.38 6.87
CA GLU A 201 -5.14 -1.08 5.64
C GLU A 201 -3.64 -0.98 5.30
N ALA A 202 -3.03 0.19 5.43
CA ALA A 202 -1.59 0.35 5.25
C ALA A 202 -0.80 -0.56 6.20
N TYR A 203 -1.19 -0.63 7.48
CA TYR A 203 -0.55 -1.49 8.48
C TYR A 203 -0.73 -2.99 8.14
N VAL A 204 -1.93 -3.41 7.82
CA VAL A 204 -2.24 -4.80 7.43
C VAL A 204 -1.50 -5.24 6.17
N LYS A 205 -1.37 -4.33 5.19
CA LYS A 205 -0.58 -4.53 3.96
C LYS A 205 0.92 -4.64 4.27
N ALA A 206 1.43 -3.86 5.22
CA ALA A 206 2.82 -3.99 5.66
C ALA A 206 3.07 -5.37 6.27
N LEU A 207 2.17 -5.87 7.10
CA LEU A 207 2.22 -7.21 7.67
C LEU A 207 2.05 -8.34 6.64
N GLY A 208 1.37 -8.09 5.52
CA GLY A 208 1.05 -9.10 4.51
C GLY A 208 0.00 -10.14 4.95
N ILE A 209 -0.76 -9.87 6.00
CA ILE A 209 -1.77 -10.78 6.56
C ILE A 209 -3.14 -10.68 5.88
N GLY A 210 -3.36 -9.62 5.12
CA GLY A 210 -4.59 -9.43 4.34
C GLY A 210 -5.87 -9.33 5.17
N LEU A 211 -6.98 -9.74 4.57
CA LEU A 211 -8.33 -9.59 5.14
C LEU A 211 -8.61 -10.44 6.40
N THR A 212 -7.68 -11.27 6.82
CA THR A 212 -7.78 -12.05 8.07
C THR A 212 -7.34 -11.27 9.30
N ALA A 213 -6.89 -10.03 9.12
CA ALA A 213 -6.44 -9.18 10.21
C ALA A 213 -7.56 -8.87 11.21
N PRO A 214 -7.30 -8.93 12.52
CA PRO A 214 -8.28 -8.57 13.55
C PRO A 214 -8.36 -7.05 13.67
N LEU A 215 -8.98 -6.37 12.72
CA LEU A 215 -8.96 -4.89 12.61
C LEU A 215 -9.45 -4.18 13.88
N ARG A 216 -10.40 -4.78 14.61
CA ARG A 216 -10.91 -4.19 15.85
C ARG A 216 -9.92 -4.25 17.01
N GLU A 217 -8.89 -5.08 16.93
CA GLU A 217 -7.82 -5.16 17.92
C GLU A 217 -6.66 -4.18 17.59
N ILE A 218 -6.57 -3.75 16.33
CA ILE A 218 -5.63 -2.72 15.89
C ILE A 218 -6.25 -1.36 16.21
N THR A 219 -5.51 -0.45 16.85
CA THR A 219 -6.02 0.89 17.16
C THR A 219 -5.08 1.93 16.58
N VAL A 220 -5.62 2.83 15.76
CA VAL A 220 -4.92 3.95 15.13
C VAL A 220 -5.60 5.28 15.51
N SER A 221 -4.93 6.41 15.31
CA SER A 221 -5.57 7.72 15.41
C SER A 221 -6.54 7.93 14.25
N LEU A 222 -7.61 8.69 14.46
CA LEU A 222 -8.54 9.13 13.40
C LEU A 222 -8.29 10.58 12.99
N SER A 223 -7.62 11.36 13.83
CA SER A 223 -7.22 12.77 13.58
C SER A 223 -6.10 12.88 12.54
N ASP A 224 -5.69 14.09 12.17
CA ASP A 224 -4.66 14.33 11.13
C ASP A 224 -3.29 13.73 11.45
N GLY A 225 -2.92 13.68 12.73
CA GLY A 225 -1.67 13.05 13.18
C GLY A 225 -1.74 11.53 13.12
N ALA A 226 -1.01 10.92 12.17
CA ALA A 226 -1.00 9.45 12.04
C ALA A 226 -0.23 8.78 13.17
N ALA A 227 -0.91 7.92 13.93
CA ALA A 227 -0.33 7.12 15.01
C ALA A 227 -0.93 5.72 15.08
N LEU A 228 -0.11 4.75 15.49
CA LEU A 228 -0.53 3.39 15.83
C LEU A 228 -0.43 3.24 17.35
N PHE A 229 -1.54 2.98 18.01
CA PHE A 229 -1.61 2.83 19.47
C PHE A 229 -1.57 1.36 19.91
N SER A 230 -2.19 0.47 19.13
CA SER A 230 -2.19 -0.96 19.35
C SER A 230 -2.03 -1.72 18.04
N THR A 231 -1.18 -2.74 18.06
CA THR A 231 -0.93 -3.61 16.91
C THR A 231 -1.96 -4.74 16.76
N GLY A 232 -2.74 -4.99 17.79
CA GLY A 232 -3.54 -6.21 17.89
C GLY A 232 -2.70 -7.50 18.01
N LEU A 233 -1.39 -7.38 18.19
CA LEU A 233 -0.44 -8.50 18.26
C LEU A 233 0.22 -8.51 19.64
N ARG A 234 0.13 -9.65 20.37
CA ARG A 234 0.62 -9.76 21.74
C ARG A 234 2.12 -9.47 21.90
N ASP A 235 2.92 -9.84 20.91
CA ASP A 235 4.39 -9.79 20.99
C ASP A 235 5.00 -8.61 20.22
N ARG A 236 4.19 -7.63 19.78
CA ARG A 236 4.68 -6.51 18.98
C ARG A 236 4.22 -5.17 19.53
N SER A 237 5.19 -4.37 19.93
CA SER A 237 4.91 -3.00 20.36
C SER A 237 4.59 -2.09 19.18
N ALA A 238 3.59 -1.24 19.32
CA ALA A 238 3.27 -0.18 18.38
C ALA A 238 4.45 0.80 18.17
N SER A 239 5.33 0.93 19.17
CA SER A 239 6.51 1.81 19.12
C SER A 239 7.53 1.44 18.02
N TYR A 240 7.53 0.19 17.54
CA TYR A 240 8.37 -0.24 16.43
C TYR A 240 7.81 0.16 15.06
N TRP A 241 6.60 0.69 15.02
CA TRP A 241 5.93 1.07 13.78
C TRP A 241 5.86 2.58 13.63
N ARG A 242 5.84 3.02 12.39
CA ARG A 242 5.54 4.40 12.01
C ARG A 242 4.37 4.39 11.05
N LEU A 243 3.33 5.13 11.40
CA LEU A 243 2.27 5.51 10.47
C LEU A 243 2.53 6.93 10.01
N LEU A 244 2.33 7.17 8.73
CA LEU A 244 2.49 8.46 8.09
C LEU A 244 1.24 8.76 7.29
N SER A 245 0.70 9.97 7.42
CA SER A 245 -0.22 10.55 6.46
C SER A 245 0.58 11.26 5.38
N VAL A 246 0.26 11.00 4.12
CA VAL A 246 0.95 11.60 2.98
C VAL A 246 -0.02 12.51 2.24
N PRO A 247 0.32 13.79 2.02
CA PRO A 247 -0.56 14.73 1.34
C PRO A 247 -0.92 14.25 -0.07
N HIS A 248 -2.22 14.23 -0.37
CA HIS A 248 -2.75 13.97 -1.70
C HIS A 248 -3.96 14.90 -1.94
N PRO A 249 -4.09 15.50 -3.14
CA PRO A 249 -5.13 16.52 -3.37
C PRO A 249 -6.56 15.97 -3.34
N ARG A 250 -6.76 14.68 -3.60
CA ARG A 250 -8.08 14.07 -3.79
C ARG A 250 -8.34 12.87 -2.88
N ALA A 251 -7.37 12.48 -2.05
CA ALA A 251 -7.44 11.22 -1.32
C ALA A 251 -6.76 11.30 0.05
N VAL A 252 -7.16 10.41 0.94
CA VAL A 252 -6.38 10.06 2.13
C VAL A 252 -5.35 9.01 1.73
N VAL A 253 -4.08 9.25 2.06
CA VAL A 253 -2.99 8.30 1.85
C VAL A 253 -2.28 8.03 3.16
N ALA A 254 -2.10 6.76 3.48
CA ALA A 254 -1.34 6.34 4.66
C ALA A 254 -0.23 5.36 4.28
N VAL A 255 0.90 5.48 4.96
CA VAL A 255 2.02 4.54 4.87
C VAL A 255 2.31 3.98 6.24
N ALA A 256 2.48 2.67 6.34
CA ALA A 256 2.97 1.98 7.52
C ALA A 256 4.37 1.44 7.26
N LEU A 257 5.29 1.75 8.17
CA LEU A 257 6.65 1.24 8.18
C LEU A 257 6.90 0.49 9.49
N GLY A 258 7.49 -0.67 9.41
CA GLY A 258 7.79 -1.50 10.57
C GLY A 258 9.07 -2.30 10.43
N PRO A 259 9.45 -3.05 11.47
CA PRO A 259 10.60 -3.94 11.38
C PRO A 259 10.41 -4.94 10.26
N ARG A 260 11.50 -5.33 9.61
CA ARG A 260 11.45 -6.39 8.60
C ARG A 260 10.92 -7.67 9.25
N LEU A 261 9.91 -8.24 8.62
CA LEU A 261 9.28 -9.46 9.09
C LEU A 261 9.94 -10.64 8.37
N ASP A 262 10.47 -11.60 9.12
CA ASP A 262 10.82 -12.89 8.55
C ASP A 262 9.54 -13.71 8.22
N ARG A 263 9.68 -14.67 7.30
CA ARG A 263 8.56 -15.52 6.88
C ARG A 263 8.03 -16.38 8.04
N ALA A 264 8.89 -16.82 8.94
CA ALA A 264 8.53 -17.66 10.07
C ALA A 264 7.64 -16.91 11.07
N THR A 265 7.99 -15.66 11.36
CA THR A 265 7.24 -14.81 12.29
C THR A 265 5.83 -14.49 11.80
N THR A 266 5.64 -14.29 10.50
CA THR A 266 4.31 -14.03 9.90
C THR A 266 3.44 -15.29 9.91
N THR A 267 4.03 -16.46 9.65
CA THR A 267 3.32 -17.75 9.63
C THR A 267 2.94 -18.20 11.03
N GLY A 268 3.83 -18.06 12.01
CA GLY A 268 3.57 -18.43 13.40
C GLY A 268 2.40 -17.68 14.02
N TRP A 269 2.24 -16.40 13.66
CA TRP A 269 1.11 -15.60 14.12
C TRP A 269 -0.24 -16.07 13.54
N LEU A 270 -0.28 -16.43 12.25
CA LEU A 270 -1.48 -16.97 11.61
C LEU A 270 -1.89 -18.33 12.22
N GLN A 271 -0.91 -19.14 12.66
CA GLN A 271 -1.16 -20.42 13.30
C GLN A 271 -1.63 -20.29 14.75
N SER A 272 -1.09 -19.33 15.50
CA SER A 272 -1.48 -19.10 16.91
C SER A 272 -2.90 -18.52 17.06
N LYS A 273 -3.48 -17.94 16.02
CA LYS A 273 -4.86 -17.42 16.00
C LYS A 273 -5.91 -18.43 15.51
N GLY A 274 -5.49 -19.62 15.07
CA GLY A 274 -6.42 -20.69 14.62
C GLY A 274 -7.36 -21.22 15.70
N GLU A 275 -7.18 -20.82 16.96
CA GLU A 275 -7.98 -21.29 18.12
C GLU A 275 -8.72 -20.16 18.85
N LEU A 276 -8.90 -18.97 18.26
CA LEU A 276 -9.71 -17.94 18.93
C LEU A 276 -11.21 -18.24 18.77
N PRO A 277 -11.93 -18.54 19.85
CA PRO A 277 -13.39 -18.73 19.78
C PRO A 277 -14.06 -17.42 19.36
N GLY A 278 -14.80 -17.48 18.23
CA GLY A 278 -15.63 -16.39 17.75
C GLY A 278 -15.18 -15.67 16.47
N LEU A 279 -14.00 -15.97 15.92
CA LEU A 279 -13.58 -15.43 14.61
C LEU A 279 -13.85 -16.49 13.52
N ASN A 280 -14.96 -16.35 12.79
CA ASN A 280 -15.17 -17.09 11.56
C ASN A 280 -14.42 -16.39 10.42
N PRO A 281 -13.32 -16.96 9.88
CA PRO A 281 -12.53 -16.33 8.82
C PRO A 281 -13.34 -16.01 7.57
N ALA A 282 -14.38 -16.81 7.28
CA ALA A 282 -15.25 -16.62 6.14
C ALA A 282 -16.15 -15.38 6.29
N VAL A 283 -16.66 -15.13 7.50
CA VAL A 283 -17.50 -13.95 7.79
C VAL A 283 -16.67 -12.68 7.71
N ASN A 284 -15.46 -12.69 8.27
CA ASN A 284 -14.56 -11.53 8.22
C ASN A 284 -14.13 -11.22 6.77
N CYS A 285 -13.82 -12.24 5.98
CA CYS A 285 -13.49 -12.09 4.57
C CYS A 285 -14.65 -11.51 3.74
N HIS A 286 -15.89 -11.92 4.03
CA HIS A 286 -17.08 -11.40 3.33
C HIS A 286 -17.35 -9.93 3.70
N GLN A 287 -17.30 -9.60 4.98
CA GLN A 287 -17.47 -8.23 5.47
C GLN A 287 -16.40 -7.28 4.91
N MET A 288 -15.14 -7.71 4.90
CA MET A 288 -14.02 -6.92 4.35
C MET A 288 -14.13 -6.74 2.84
N ARG A 289 -14.58 -7.76 2.10
CA ARG A 289 -14.89 -7.62 0.66
C ARG A 289 -16.03 -6.63 0.45
N HIS A 290 -17.05 -6.65 1.29
CA HIS A 290 -18.17 -5.72 1.21
C HIS A 290 -17.71 -4.28 1.47
N ILE A 291 -16.88 -4.05 2.49
CA ILE A 291 -16.28 -2.75 2.77
C ILE A 291 -15.42 -2.30 1.58
N SER A 292 -14.49 -3.15 1.13
CA SER A 292 -13.64 -2.84 -0.01
C SER A 292 -14.45 -2.58 -1.29
N THR A 293 -15.55 -3.32 -1.52
CA THR A 293 -16.45 -3.08 -2.67
C THR A 293 -17.22 -1.78 -2.49
N THR A 294 -17.74 -1.51 -1.29
CA THR A 294 -18.40 -0.25 -0.94
C THR A 294 -17.42 0.92 -1.06
N MET A 295 -16.18 0.72 -0.61
CA MET A 295 -15.09 1.70 -0.70
C MET A 295 -14.57 1.89 -2.14
N ASN A 296 -14.71 0.92 -3.04
CA ASN A 296 -14.32 1.01 -4.45
C ASN A 296 -15.46 1.35 -5.42
N GLY A 297 -16.60 1.86 -4.92
CA GLY A 297 -17.69 2.34 -5.78
C GLY A 297 -18.62 1.26 -6.34
N GLY A 298 -18.87 0.18 -5.59
CA GLY A 298 -20.04 -0.70 -5.82
C GLY A 298 -19.99 -1.58 -7.07
N LEU A 299 -18.84 -1.89 -7.64
CA LEU A 299 -18.72 -2.82 -8.75
C LEU A 299 -18.80 -4.27 -8.27
N GLN A 300 -20.01 -4.82 -8.32
CA GLN A 300 -20.34 -6.20 -8.03
C GLN A 300 -19.45 -7.17 -8.85
N ARG A 301 -18.64 -7.95 -8.15
CA ARG A 301 -18.23 -9.24 -8.66
C ARG A 301 -19.44 -10.17 -8.48
N ARG A 302 -20.16 -10.52 -9.56
CA ARG A 302 -20.96 -11.73 -9.55
C ARG A 302 -19.98 -12.90 -9.51
N ASN A 303 -20.03 -13.70 -8.44
CA ASN A 303 -19.36 -15.00 -8.43
C ASN A 303 -20.01 -15.84 -9.54
N PRO A 304 -19.27 -16.59 -10.33
CA PRO A 304 -19.81 -17.76 -10.99
C PRO A 304 -20.03 -18.84 -9.93
N GLU A 305 -21.18 -19.46 -9.98
CA GLU A 305 -21.51 -20.72 -9.31
C GLU A 305 -20.52 -21.85 -9.68
#